data_d8597d40e5a6a971fb27719f75654a25
#
_entry.id   d8597d40e5a6a971fb27719f75654a25
#
_cell.length_a   1.000
_cell.length_b   1.000
_cell.length_c   1.000
_cell.angle_alpha   90.00
_cell.angle_beta   90.00
_cell.angle_gamma   90.00
#
_symmetry.space_group_name_H-M   'P 1'
#
loop_
_entity.id
_entity.type
_entity.pdbx_description
1 polymer ?
#
loop_
_entity_poly.entity_id
_entity_poly.type
_entity_poly.pdbx_seq_one_letter_code
_entity_poly.pdbx_strand_id
1 'polypeptide(L)'
;MGIGLSGVVIGATNLDRLARFWSSLLDLAITRREDEWISLGPALALQQVPEPKTAKNRVHLDLVAPDFEYATAHAAALGATPISPVHEDLWQVWQDPEGNEFCLCKS
;
A
#
# COMPACT_ATOMS: atom_id res chain seq x y z
N MET A 1 13.52 -9.69 25.56
CA MET A 1 14.41 -10.33 24.60
C MET A 1 13.65 -11.07 23.56
N GLY A 2 14.23 -11.32 22.48
CA GLY A 2 13.58 -11.87 21.32
C GLY A 2 13.54 -10.84 20.22
N ILE A 3 12.80 -11.15 19.13
CA ILE A 3 12.76 -10.33 17.94
C ILE A 3 11.29 -10.03 17.61
N GLY A 4 11.00 -8.78 17.35
CA GLY A 4 9.64 -8.35 17.00
C GLY A 4 9.63 -7.63 15.66
N LEU A 5 8.45 -7.62 15.02
CA LEU A 5 8.25 -6.85 13.79
C LEU A 5 8.00 -5.40 14.16
N SER A 6 8.83 -4.50 13.64
CA SER A 6 8.71 -3.05 13.88
C SER A 6 7.83 -2.37 12.85
N GLY A 7 7.89 -2.79 11.60
CA GLY A 7 7.08 -2.18 10.56
C GLY A 7 7.35 -2.74 9.18
N VAL A 8 6.62 -2.23 8.21
CA VAL A 8 6.77 -2.55 6.79
C VAL A 8 7.16 -1.27 6.06
N VAL A 9 8.17 -1.36 5.19
CA VAL A 9 8.67 -0.23 4.41
C VAL A 9 8.45 -0.51 2.93
N ILE A 10 7.83 0.45 2.25
CA ILE A 10 7.54 0.37 0.82
C ILE A 10 8.39 1.41 0.08
N GLY A 11 9.07 0.99 -0.97
CA GLY A 11 9.88 1.87 -1.79
C GLY A 11 9.05 2.73 -2.73
N ALA A 12 9.48 3.97 -2.95
CA ALA A 12 8.80 4.91 -3.81
C ALA A 12 9.80 5.77 -4.58
N THR A 13 9.58 5.95 -5.89
CA THR A 13 10.34 6.93 -6.66
C THR A 13 9.79 8.34 -6.48
N ASN A 14 8.49 8.46 -6.17
CA ASN A 14 7.85 9.73 -5.81
C ASN A 14 7.23 9.58 -4.42
N LEU A 15 8.01 9.94 -3.40
CA LEU A 15 7.67 9.70 -2.01
C LEU A 15 6.37 10.39 -1.58
N ASP A 16 6.22 11.67 -1.95
CA ASP A 16 5.03 12.43 -1.55
C ASP A 16 3.75 11.86 -2.17
N ARG A 17 3.81 11.48 -3.43
CA ARG A 17 2.64 10.89 -4.10
C ARG A 17 2.23 9.57 -3.44
N LEU A 18 3.21 8.70 -3.16
CA LEU A 18 2.91 7.41 -2.56
C LEU A 18 2.42 7.56 -1.12
N ALA A 19 2.97 8.53 -0.38
CA ALA A 19 2.51 8.83 0.97
C ALA A 19 1.05 9.28 0.97
N ARG A 20 0.65 10.15 0.03
CA ARG A 20 -0.75 10.56 -0.10
C ARG A 20 -1.67 9.39 -0.40
N PHE A 21 -1.23 8.50 -1.28
CA PHE A 21 -2.02 7.31 -1.61
C PHE A 21 -2.29 6.45 -0.37
N TRP A 22 -1.23 6.00 0.29
CA TRP A 22 -1.37 5.07 1.42
C TRP A 22 -2.01 5.71 2.63
N SER A 23 -1.68 6.98 2.92
CA SER A 23 -2.32 7.74 4.00
C SER A 23 -3.83 7.84 3.78
N SER A 24 -4.25 8.14 2.56
CA SER A 24 -5.67 8.28 2.24
C SER A 24 -6.39 6.94 2.17
N LEU A 25 -5.75 5.91 1.58
CA LEU A 25 -6.38 4.60 1.47
C LEU A 25 -6.66 3.98 2.84
N LEU A 26 -5.69 4.05 3.74
CA LEU A 26 -5.77 3.42 5.06
C LEU A 26 -6.21 4.36 6.18
N ASP A 27 -6.44 5.64 5.86
CA ASP A 27 -6.78 6.66 6.85
C ASP A 27 -5.75 6.70 7.98
N LEU A 28 -4.46 6.76 7.60
CA LEU A 28 -3.35 6.82 8.55
C LEU A 28 -2.69 8.19 8.49
N ALA A 29 -2.43 8.78 9.67
CA ALA A 29 -1.71 10.04 9.75
C ALA A 29 -0.24 9.86 9.41
N ILE A 30 0.36 10.91 8.82
CA ILE A 30 1.81 10.98 8.69
C ILE A 30 2.35 11.29 10.10
N THR A 31 3.16 10.37 10.64
CA THR A 31 3.70 10.49 11.98
C THR A 31 5.14 10.98 12.02
N ARG A 32 5.86 10.88 10.89
CA ARG A 32 7.22 11.37 10.77
C ARG A 32 7.54 11.65 9.30
N ARG A 33 8.22 12.76 9.04
CA ARG A 33 8.63 13.14 7.68
C ARG A 33 10.10 13.57 7.70
N GLU A 34 10.89 12.92 6.86
CA GLU A 34 12.28 13.27 6.57
C GLU A 34 12.47 13.35 5.06
N ASP A 35 13.64 13.74 4.57
CA ASP A 35 13.87 13.95 3.14
C ASP A 35 13.60 12.69 2.30
N GLU A 36 13.98 11.51 2.80
CA GLU A 36 13.85 10.26 2.07
C GLU A 36 12.98 9.23 2.78
N TRP A 37 12.18 9.67 3.77
CA TRP A 37 11.40 8.76 4.61
C TRP A 37 10.12 9.43 5.11
N ILE A 38 9.01 8.71 5.01
CA ILE A 38 7.74 9.13 5.60
C ILE A 38 7.13 7.96 6.34
N SER A 39 6.83 8.15 7.62
CA SER A 39 6.12 7.15 8.42
C SER A 39 4.63 7.45 8.44
N LEU A 40 3.82 6.40 8.31
CA LEU A 40 2.36 6.45 8.36
C LEU A 40 1.87 5.56 9.48
N GLY A 41 1.08 6.12 10.41
CA GLY A 41 0.57 5.34 11.52
C GLY A 41 1.68 4.64 12.30
N PRO A 42 1.37 3.51 12.95
CA PRO A 42 2.33 2.86 13.86
C PRO A 42 3.34 1.92 13.18
N ALA A 43 3.06 1.41 11.97
CA ALA A 43 3.84 0.29 11.45
C ALA A 43 4.13 0.33 9.95
N LEU A 44 3.71 1.38 9.24
CA LEU A 44 3.95 1.51 7.81
C LEU A 44 4.85 2.69 7.54
N ALA A 45 5.82 2.53 6.64
CA ALA A 45 6.68 3.63 6.22
C ALA A 45 6.96 3.55 4.74
N LEU A 46 7.36 4.67 4.16
CA LEU A 46 7.74 4.80 2.77
C LEU A 46 9.14 5.34 2.68
N GLN A 47 9.94 4.78 1.78
CA GLN A 47 11.33 5.16 1.59
C GLN A 47 11.59 5.55 0.14
N GLN A 48 12.26 6.68 -0.05
CA GLN A 48 12.69 7.10 -1.38
C GLN A 48 13.71 6.11 -1.94
N VAL A 49 13.45 5.62 -3.15
CA VAL A 49 14.39 4.74 -3.87
C VAL A 49 14.59 5.29 -5.29
N PRO A 50 15.76 5.07 -5.90
CA PRO A 50 16.03 5.64 -7.22
C PRO A 50 15.42 4.84 -8.38
N GLU A 51 15.19 3.54 -8.20
CA GLU A 51 14.71 2.69 -9.28
C GLU A 51 13.22 2.39 -9.16
N PRO A 52 12.50 2.40 -10.30
CA PRO A 52 11.09 1.99 -10.31
C PRO A 52 10.97 0.51 -10.06
N LYS A 53 9.78 0.09 -9.62
CA LYS A 53 9.47 -1.33 -9.46
C LYS A 53 9.32 -1.96 -10.85
N THR A 54 10.04 -3.07 -11.09
CA THR A 54 10.05 -3.77 -12.39
C THR A 54 9.63 -5.23 -12.29
N ALA A 55 9.75 -5.85 -11.12
CA ALA A 55 9.43 -7.26 -10.92
C ALA A 55 8.20 -7.40 -10.03
N LYS A 56 7.57 -8.60 -10.07
CA LYS A 56 6.46 -8.91 -9.18
C LYS A 56 6.92 -8.87 -7.73
N ASN A 57 6.05 -8.37 -6.84
CA ASN A 57 6.32 -8.39 -5.40
C ASN A 57 6.52 -9.81 -4.91
N ARG A 58 7.47 -9.97 -4.00
CA ARG A 58 7.62 -11.21 -3.24
C ARG A 58 6.99 -11.09 -1.86
N VAL A 59 6.75 -9.86 -1.42
CA VAL A 59 5.99 -9.55 -0.21
C VAL A 59 4.88 -8.59 -0.62
N HIS A 60 3.66 -8.84 -0.20
CA HIS A 60 2.55 -7.93 -0.45
C HIS A 60 1.72 -7.75 0.82
N LEU A 61 0.94 -6.69 0.85
CA LEU A 61 0.03 -6.42 1.95
C LEU A 61 -1.35 -6.95 1.60
N ASP A 62 -2.02 -7.58 2.55
CA ASP A 62 -3.44 -7.91 2.46
C ASP A 62 -4.21 -6.88 3.28
N LEU A 63 -5.15 -6.21 2.64
CA LEU A 63 -6.00 -5.22 3.28
C LEU A 63 -7.40 -5.79 3.40
N VAL A 64 -7.97 -5.72 4.60
CA VAL A 64 -9.33 -6.18 4.82
C VAL A 64 -10.32 -5.07 4.47
N ALA A 65 -11.32 -5.40 3.65
CA ALA A 65 -12.30 -4.43 3.16
C ALA A 65 -13.71 -4.95 3.46
N PRO A 66 -14.29 -4.58 4.60
CA PRO A 66 -15.67 -4.99 4.93
C PRO A 66 -16.69 -4.55 3.89
N ASP A 67 -16.52 -3.35 3.32
CA ASP A 67 -17.28 -2.88 2.18
C ASP A 67 -16.39 -2.92 0.95
N PHE A 68 -16.40 -4.05 0.26
CA PHE A 68 -15.49 -4.29 -0.86
C PHE A 68 -15.77 -3.34 -2.03
N GLU A 69 -17.04 -3.07 -2.31
CA GLU A 69 -17.42 -2.17 -3.40
C GLU A 69 -16.91 -0.75 -3.14
N TYR A 70 -17.07 -0.25 -1.91
CA TYR A 70 -16.52 1.04 -1.53
C TYR A 70 -14.98 1.03 -1.65
N ALA A 71 -14.33 -0.02 -1.15
CA ALA A 71 -12.88 -0.11 -1.13
C ALA A 71 -12.27 -0.08 -2.55
N THR A 72 -12.88 -0.81 -3.49
CA THR A 72 -12.39 -0.83 -4.87
C THR A 72 -12.56 0.52 -5.55
N ALA A 73 -13.70 1.18 -5.34
CA ALA A 73 -13.94 2.52 -5.89
C ALA A 73 -12.97 3.54 -5.30
N HIS A 74 -12.72 3.46 -3.99
CA HIS A 74 -11.83 4.36 -3.28
C HIS A 74 -10.37 4.18 -3.74
N ALA A 75 -9.90 2.94 -3.84
CA ALA A 75 -8.56 2.63 -4.31
C ALA A 75 -8.34 3.15 -5.74
N ALA A 76 -9.29 2.92 -6.64
CA ALA A 76 -9.22 3.40 -8.02
C ALA A 76 -9.19 4.93 -8.08
N ALA A 77 -10.00 5.60 -7.27
CA ALA A 77 -10.03 7.06 -7.23
C ALA A 77 -8.71 7.65 -6.75
N LEU A 78 -7.97 6.94 -5.90
CA LEU A 78 -6.66 7.38 -5.40
C LEU A 78 -5.50 7.04 -6.34
N GLY A 79 -5.75 6.33 -7.44
CA GLY A 79 -4.74 6.03 -8.44
C GLY A 79 -4.24 4.60 -8.47
N ALA A 80 -4.85 3.69 -7.71
CA ALA A 80 -4.52 2.27 -7.79
C ALA A 80 -5.18 1.62 -9.00
N THR A 81 -4.62 0.50 -9.43
CA THR A 81 -5.09 -0.25 -10.60
C THR A 81 -5.29 -1.71 -10.24
N PRO A 82 -6.47 -2.31 -10.53
CA PRO A 82 -6.64 -3.73 -10.35
C PRO A 82 -5.86 -4.49 -11.43
N ILE A 83 -5.18 -5.57 -11.04
CA ILE A 83 -4.36 -6.37 -11.96
C ILE A 83 -4.81 -7.84 -12.03
N SER A 84 -5.87 -8.19 -11.33
CA SER A 84 -6.45 -9.53 -11.41
C SER A 84 -7.96 -9.45 -11.30
N PRO A 85 -8.68 -10.52 -11.70
CA PRO A 85 -10.09 -10.65 -11.32
C PRO A 85 -10.22 -10.85 -9.82
N VAL A 86 -11.45 -10.81 -9.31
CA VAL A 86 -11.71 -11.20 -7.94
C VAL A 86 -11.65 -12.73 -7.87
N HIS A 87 -10.73 -13.25 -7.04
CA HIS A 87 -10.51 -14.67 -6.89
C HIS A 87 -11.45 -15.26 -5.83
N GLU A 88 -12.13 -16.35 -6.15
CA GLU A 88 -12.98 -17.10 -5.22
C GLU A 88 -13.99 -16.23 -4.50
N ASP A 89 -14.38 -15.09 -5.10
CA ASP A 89 -15.24 -14.09 -4.47
C ASP A 89 -14.71 -13.57 -3.12
N LEU A 90 -13.38 -13.63 -2.92
CA LEU A 90 -12.75 -13.31 -1.64
C LEU A 90 -11.72 -12.20 -1.71
N TRP A 91 -10.91 -12.14 -2.78
CA TRP A 91 -9.80 -11.19 -2.83
C TRP A 91 -9.42 -10.80 -4.25
N GLN A 92 -8.76 -9.67 -4.40
CA GLN A 92 -8.33 -9.12 -5.69
C GLN A 92 -6.98 -8.46 -5.53
N VAL A 93 -6.09 -8.66 -6.51
CA VAL A 93 -4.77 -8.04 -6.52
C VAL A 93 -4.83 -6.68 -7.20
N TRP A 94 -4.20 -5.69 -6.58
CA TRP A 94 -4.12 -4.31 -7.03
C TRP A 94 -2.68 -3.85 -7.06
N GLN A 95 -2.40 -2.77 -7.81
CA GLN A 95 -1.13 -2.05 -7.76
C GLN A 95 -1.37 -0.65 -7.24
N ASP A 96 -0.47 -0.16 -6.37
CA ASP A 96 -0.47 1.24 -5.98
C ASP A 96 0.08 2.10 -7.13
N PRO A 97 0.11 3.45 -7.01
CA PRO A 97 0.60 4.31 -8.10
C PRO A 97 2.04 4.07 -8.53
N GLU A 98 2.84 3.37 -7.72
CA GLU A 98 4.22 3.00 -8.05
C GLU A 98 4.36 1.57 -8.54
N GLY A 99 3.24 0.84 -8.67
CA GLY A 99 3.26 -0.55 -9.11
C GLY A 99 3.46 -1.56 -8.00
N ASN A 100 3.53 -1.15 -6.74
CA ASN A 100 3.62 -2.09 -5.63
C ASN A 100 2.30 -2.82 -5.48
N GLU A 101 2.36 -4.14 -5.33
CA GLU A 101 1.16 -4.99 -5.30
C GLU A 101 0.62 -5.11 -3.89
N PHE A 102 -0.69 -5.08 -3.78
CA PHE A 102 -1.41 -5.36 -2.54
C PHE A 102 -2.74 -6.03 -2.88
N CYS A 103 -3.35 -6.67 -1.90
CA CYS A 103 -4.64 -7.30 -2.10
C CYS A 103 -5.72 -6.60 -1.29
N LEU A 104 -6.90 -6.45 -1.91
CA LEU A 104 -8.11 -6.11 -1.18
C LEU A 104 -8.86 -7.41 -0.93
N CYS A 105 -9.15 -7.68 0.33
CA CYS A 105 -9.75 -8.92 0.76
C CYS A 105 -11.11 -8.63 1.40
N LYS A 106 -12.13 -9.39 1.00
CA LYS A 106 -13.45 -9.32 1.65
C LYS A 106 -13.32 -9.89 3.07
N SER A 107 -14.03 -9.29 3.98
CA SER A 107 -14.01 -9.78 5.36
C SER A 107 -15.14 -10.76 5.62
#